data_59bfde4693c3f16f409b52ceddbf917f
#
_entry.id   59bfde4693c3f16f409b52ceddbf917f
#
_cell.length_a   1.000
_cell.length_b   1.000
_cell.length_c   1.000
_cell.angle_alpha   90.00
_cell.angle_beta   90.00
_cell.angle_gamma   90.00
#
_symmetry.space_group_name_H-M   'P 1'
#
loop_
_entity.id
_entity.type
_entity.pdbx_description
1 polymer ?
#
loop_
_entity_poly.entity_id
_entity_poly.type
_entity_poly.pdbx_seq_one_letter_code
_entity_poly.pdbx_strand_id
1 'polypeptide(L)'
;MDGTLGFNTFEKQDKVLVGLNGGVDAAVTVRILQEQGFAVQAALVHFAGMADDAVETAQNAAKALDVTLHVIEAADTAADELLKFQLLMQTADKLDCRFISTGHYARVEQDADECRLCVPEHAECDQTALLEVLPQEILAQLILPLGEFDKESVQEIAQDIGCAE
;
A
#
# COMPACT_ATOMS: atom_id res chain seq x y z
N MET A 1 17.08 25.20 -12.38
CA MET A 1 16.33 25.08 -12.35
C MET A 1 16.13 24.98 -12.05
N ASP A 2 16.47 24.81 -12.26
CA ASP A 2 15.87 24.50 -12.19
C ASP A 2 15.75 24.36 -12.03
N GLY A 3 16.04 24.24 -12.01
CA GLY A 3 15.45 23.95 -12.13
C GLY A 3 15.49 23.75 -11.87
N THR A 4 15.56 23.99 -11.93
CA THR A 4 15.07 23.71 -11.77
C THR A 4 14.80 23.58 -11.33
N LEU A 5 14.94 23.59 -11.14
CA LEU A 5 14.32 23.34 -10.85
C LEU A 5 14.01 22.83 -10.57
N GLY A 6 14.02 23.21 -10.31
CA GLY A 6 13.46 22.10 -10.06
C GLY A 6 13.45 20.91 -10.93
N PHE A 7 13.73 20.61 -11.69
CA PHE A 7 13.59 19.63 -12.36
C PHE A 7 14.14 18.35 -12.15
N ASN A 8 14.87 17.98 -11.92
CA ASN A 8 15.47 16.78 -11.43
C ASN A 8 14.69 16.03 -10.43
N THR A 9 13.86 16.73 -9.68
CA THR A 9 12.95 16.12 -8.73
C THR A 9 12.00 15.14 -9.38
N PHE A 10 11.68 15.34 -10.62
CA PHE A 10 10.79 14.40 -11.33
C PHE A 10 11.46 13.06 -11.56
N GLU A 11 12.73 13.09 -11.89
CA GLU A 11 13.47 11.86 -12.14
C GLU A 11 13.67 11.06 -10.86
N LYS A 12 13.65 11.75 -9.73
CA LYS A 12 13.88 11.13 -8.43
C LYS A 12 12.60 10.97 -7.63
N GLN A 13 11.46 11.05 -8.30
CA GLN A 13 10.19 10.84 -7.63
C GLN A 13 10.19 9.46 -6.99
N ASP A 14 9.87 9.41 -5.71
CA ASP A 14 9.84 8.15 -4.99
C ASP A 14 8.73 7.26 -5.53
N LYS A 15 9.06 6.00 -5.68
CA LYS A 15 8.11 4.99 -6.13
C LYS A 15 7.63 4.18 -4.94
N VAL A 16 6.35 3.87 -4.94
CA VAL A 16 5.75 3.04 -3.90
C VAL A 16 4.95 1.92 -4.55
N LEU A 17 5.07 0.73 -4.00
CA LEU A 17 4.28 -0.42 -4.43
C LEU A 17 3.20 -0.68 -3.39
N VAL A 18 1.94 -0.56 -3.79
CA VAL A 18 0.79 -0.72 -2.91
C VAL A 18 0.17 -2.10 -3.09
N GLY A 19 -0.04 -2.80 -1.99
CA GLY A 19 -0.80 -4.06 -2.03
C GLY A 19 -2.26 -3.76 -2.30
N LEU A 20 -2.72 -4.07 -3.50
CA LEU A 20 -4.06 -3.74 -3.96
C LEU A 20 -4.85 -5.02 -4.16
N ASN A 21 -5.91 -5.19 -3.38
CA ASN A 21 -6.74 -6.38 -3.45
C ASN A 21 -8.14 -6.09 -4.01
N GLY A 22 -8.37 -4.87 -4.49
CA GLY A 22 -9.67 -4.47 -4.99
C GLY A 22 -10.59 -3.91 -3.91
N GLY A 23 -10.18 -3.94 -2.65
CA GLY A 23 -10.95 -3.38 -1.56
C GLY A 23 -10.82 -1.86 -1.47
N VAL A 24 -11.76 -1.26 -0.75
CA VAL A 24 -11.82 0.20 -0.62
C VAL A 24 -10.57 0.78 0.03
N ASP A 25 -10.11 0.17 1.12
CA ASP A 25 -8.98 0.71 1.88
C ASP A 25 -7.72 0.79 1.02
N ALA A 26 -7.44 -0.26 0.26
CA ALA A 26 -6.25 -0.29 -0.59
C ALA A 26 -6.38 0.74 -1.73
N ALA A 27 -7.57 0.85 -2.32
CA ALA A 27 -7.79 1.80 -3.41
C ALA A 27 -7.60 3.25 -2.93
N VAL A 28 -8.11 3.57 -1.75
CA VAL A 28 -7.94 4.90 -1.18
C VAL A 28 -6.47 5.18 -0.88
N THR A 29 -5.76 4.16 -0.40
CA THR A 29 -4.32 4.29 -0.14
C THR A 29 -3.57 4.70 -1.41
N VAL A 30 -3.89 4.08 -2.54
CA VAL A 30 -3.28 4.44 -3.83
C VAL A 30 -3.54 5.91 -4.14
N ARG A 31 -4.79 6.34 -4.01
CA ARG A 31 -5.16 7.71 -4.33
C ARG A 31 -4.43 8.73 -3.43
N ILE A 32 -4.36 8.46 -2.13
CA ILE A 32 -3.69 9.35 -1.20
C ILE A 32 -2.21 9.51 -1.60
N LEU A 33 -1.55 8.40 -1.90
CA LEU A 33 -0.14 8.44 -2.26
C LEU A 33 0.09 9.16 -3.58
N GLN A 34 -0.82 8.98 -4.55
CA GLN A 34 -0.73 9.73 -5.81
C GLN A 34 -0.83 11.22 -5.56
N GLU A 35 -1.73 11.64 -4.68
CA GLU A 35 -1.90 13.06 -4.37
C GLU A 35 -0.73 13.64 -3.60
N GLN A 36 0.01 12.80 -2.90
CA GLN A 36 1.22 13.22 -2.21
C GLN A 36 2.45 13.30 -3.11
N GLY A 37 2.30 12.90 -4.37
CA GLY A 37 3.37 13.03 -5.34
C GLY A 37 4.18 11.78 -5.61
N PHE A 38 3.80 10.65 -5.03
CA PHE A 38 4.49 9.38 -5.29
C PHE A 38 4.14 8.84 -6.67
N ALA A 39 5.10 8.14 -7.27
CA ALA A 39 4.84 7.32 -8.43
C ALA A 39 4.35 5.96 -7.92
N VAL A 40 3.07 5.64 -8.11
CA VAL A 40 2.45 4.48 -7.48
C VAL A 40 2.29 3.35 -8.48
N GLN A 41 2.68 2.15 -8.06
CA GLN A 41 2.35 0.91 -8.74
C GLN A 41 1.62 0.02 -7.74
N ALA A 42 0.88 -0.96 -8.24
CA ALA A 42 0.08 -1.83 -7.40
C ALA A 42 0.48 -3.28 -7.60
N ALA A 43 0.27 -4.09 -6.57
CA ALA A 43 0.52 -5.52 -6.64
C ALA A 43 -0.57 -6.27 -5.88
N LEU A 44 -0.99 -7.39 -6.44
CA LEU A 44 -1.88 -8.32 -5.75
C LEU A 44 -1.10 -9.58 -5.46
N VAL A 45 -1.02 -9.96 -4.19
CA VAL A 45 -0.46 -11.25 -3.80
C VAL A 45 -1.60 -12.27 -3.89
N HIS A 46 -1.52 -13.14 -4.87
CA HIS A 46 -2.58 -14.10 -5.18
C HIS A 46 -2.26 -15.46 -4.58
N PHE A 47 -3.10 -15.91 -3.67
CA PHE A 47 -2.98 -17.21 -3.02
C PHE A 47 -4.04 -18.17 -3.55
N ALA A 48 -3.75 -19.46 -3.50
CA ALA A 48 -4.78 -20.48 -3.73
C ALA A 48 -5.85 -20.31 -2.64
N GLY A 49 -7.10 -20.37 -3.03
CA GLY A 49 -8.21 -20.21 -2.10
C GLY A 49 -8.80 -18.80 -2.06
N MET A 50 -8.18 -17.84 -2.74
CA MET A 50 -8.82 -16.55 -2.92
C MET A 50 -10.02 -16.69 -3.86
N ALA A 51 -10.93 -15.72 -3.83
CA ALA A 51 -12.09 -15.73 -4.70
C ALA A 51 -11.65 -15.82 -6.16
N ASP A 52 -12.45 -16.50 -6.98
CA ASP A 52 -12.11 -16.69 -8.40
C ASP A 52 -11.94 -15.37 -9.15
N ASP A 53 -12.64 -14.33 -8.72
CA ASP A 53 -12.60 -13.03 -9.37
C ASP A 53 -11.63 -12.05 -8.69
N ALA A 54 -10.77 -12.52 -7.77
CA ALA A 54 -9.87 -11.64 -7.03
C ALA A 54 -8.95 -10.85 -7.97
N VAL A 55 -8.39 -11.51 -8.98
CA VAL A 55 -7.51 -10.84 -9.93
C VAL A 55 -8.27 -9.79 -10.74
N GLU A 56 -9.45 -10.15 -11.23
CA GLU A 56 -10.27 -9.23 -12.00
C GLU A 56 -10.68 -8.02 -11.18
N THR A 57 -11.08 -8.25 -9.93
CA THR A 57 -11.45 -7.16 -9.03
C THR A 57 -10.28 -6.18 -8.82
N ALA A 58 -9.09 -6.72 -8.60
CA ALA A 58 -7.90 -5.89 -8.43
C ALA A 58 -7.54 -5.15 -9.71
N GLN A 59 -7.69 -5.82 -10.86
CA GLN A 59 -7.42 -5.19 -12.15
C GLN A 59 -8.36 -4.02 -12.43
N ASN A 60 -9.64 -4.18 -12.08
CA ASN A 60 -10.62 -3.10 -12.25
C ASN A 60 -10.30 -1.92 -11.37
N ALA A 61 -9.89 -2.17 -10.12
CA ALA A 61 -9.49 -1.09 -9.22
C ALA A 61 -8.25 -0.36 -9.74
N ALA A 62 -7.27 -1.11 -10.24
CA ALA A 62 -6.04 -0.51 -10.78
C ALA A 62 -6.35 0.36 -11.99
N LYS A 63 -7.28 -0.08 -12.84
CA LYS A 63 -7.71 0.70 -13.99
C LYS A 63 -8.37 2.00 -13.57
N ALA A 64 -9.25 1.95 -12.57
CA ALA A 64 -9.93 3.13 -12.09
C ALA A 64 -8.95 4.14 -11.50
N LEU A 65 -7.84 3.66 -10.95
CA LEU A 65 -6.82 4.50 -10.33
C LEU A 65 -5.68 4.87 -11.27
N ASP A 66 -5.68 4.33 -12.47
CA ASP A 66 -4.65 4.56 -13.47
C ASP A 66 -3.26 4.14 -12.98
N VAL A 67 -3.18 2.95 -12.41
CA VAL A 67 -1.90 2.37 -11.97
C VAL A 67 -1.71 1.00 -12.61
N THR A 68 -0.44 0.60 -12.73
CA THR A 68 -0.09 -0.72 -13.23
C THR A 68 -0.23 -1.74 -12.11
N LEU A 69 -0.89 -2.85 -12.39
CA LEU A 69 -1.05 -3.94 -11.42
C LEU A 69 -0.12 -5.09 -11.77
N HIS A 70 0.60 -5.56 -10.77
CA HIS A 70 1.44 -6.75 -10.87
C HIS A 70 0.81 -7.84 -10.03
N VAL A 71 0.57 -9.00 -10.62
CA VAL A 71 0.01 -10.14 -9.89
C VAL A 71 1.17 -11.02 -9.44
N ILE A 72 1.28 -11.22 -8.14
CA ILE A 72 2.32 -12.05 -7.54
C ILE A 72 1.69 -13.38 -7.18
N GLU A 73 2.09 -14.45 -7.87
CA GLU A 73 1.57 -15.79 -7.55
C GLU A 73 2.32 -16.35 -6.35
N ALA A 74 1.58 -16.68 -5.31
CA ALA A 74 2.14 -17.29 -4.13
C ALA A 74 1.80 -18.77 -4.14
N ALA A 75 2.80 -19.62 -3.98
CA ALA A 75 2.61 -21.07 -4.01
C ALA A 75 1.91 -21.57 -2.76
N ASP A 76 2.00 -20.83 -1.68
CA ASP A 76 1.41 -21.19 -0.40
C ASP A 76 -0.07 -20.85 -0.40
N THR A 77 -0.87 -21.70 0.24
CA THR A 77 -2.30 -21.48 0.35
C THR A 77 -2.68 -20.68 1.59
N ALA A 78 -1.73 -20.46 2.50
CA ALA A 78 -2.01 -19.74 3.74
C ALA A 78 -1.90 -18.23 3.52
N ALA A 79 -2.89 -17.49 3.99
CA ALA A 79 -2.86 -16.03 3.96
C ALA A 79 -2.01 -15.54 5.14
N ASP A 80 -0.72 -15.56 4.99
CA ASP A 80 0.24 -15.19 6.02
C ASP A 80 0.67 -13.73 5.79
N GLU A 81 0.42 -12.87 6.78
CA GLU A 81 0.75 -11.44 6.65
C GLU A 81 2.24 -11.22 6.39
N LEU A 82 3.09 -11.93 7.12
CA LEU A 82 4.54 -11.78 6.91
C LEU A 82 4.93 -12.19 5.50
N LEU A 83 4.39 -13.30 5.01
CA LEU A 83 4.69 -13.76 3.65
C LEU A 83 4.25 -12.74 2.61
N LYS A 84 3.06 -12.16 2.79
CA LYS A 84 2.56 -11.12 1.86
C LYS A 84 3.52 -9.94 1.81
N PHE A 85 3.97 -9.47 2.95
CA PHE A 85 4.90 -8.34 2.99
C PHE A 85 6.25 -8.68 2.40
N GLN A 86 6.73 -9.89 2.63
CA GLN A 86 7.98 -10.34 2.04
C GLN A 86 7.90 -10.37 0.51
N LEU A 87 6.78 -10.84 -0.01
CA LEU A 87 6.57 -10.89 -1.46
C LEU A 87 6.45 -9.49 -2.04
N LEU A 88 5.78 -8.58 -1.33
CA LEU A 88 5.71 -7.18 -1.75
C LEU A 88 7.10 -6.54 -1.78
N MET A 89 7.92 -6.82 -0.77
CA MET A 89 9.27 -6.27 -0.72
C MET A 89 10.14 -6.77 -1.87
N GLN A 90 10.04 -8.06 -2.16
CA GLN A 90 10.80 -8.63 -3.28
C GLN A 90 10.38 -8.02 -4.61
N THR A 91 9.08 -7.82 -4.79
CA THR A 91 8.57 -7.22 -6.02
C THR A 91 8.93 -5.75 -6.09
N ALA A 92 8.88 -5.03 -4.98
CA ALA A 92 9.29 -3.64 -4.94
C ALA A 92 10.76 -3.49 -5.35
N ASP A 93 11.62 -4.38 -4.89
CA ASP A 93 13.03 -4.37 -5.31
C ASP A 93 13.18 -4.55 -6.81
N LYS A 94 12.43 -5.47 -7.40
CA LYS A 94 12.48 -5.72 -8.84
C LYS A 94 11.99 -4.54 -9.65
N LEU A 95 11.04 -3.79 -9.11
CA LEU A 95 10.43 -2.65 -9.79
C LEU A 95 11.11 -1.33 -9.44
N ASP A 96 12.14 -1.39 -8.61
CA ASP A 96 12.87 -0.21 -8.15
C ASP A 96 11.97 0.74 -7.36
N CYS A 97 11.05 0.18 -6.60
CA CYS A 97 10.18 0.94 -5.70
C CYS A 97 10.86 1.06 -4.34
N ARG A 98 10.97 2.28 -3.85
CA ARG A 98 11.65 2.55 -2.58
C ARG A 98 10.78 2.14 -1.38
N PHE A 99 9.48 2.25 -1.52
CA PHE A 99 8.54 2.02 -0.44
C PHE A 99 7.49 1.00 -0.82
N ILE A 100 6.91 0.37 0.21
CA ILE A 100 5.70 -0.43 0.05
C ILE A 100 4.61 0.18 0.90
N SER A 101 3.35 -0.10 0.57
CA SER A 101 2.22 0.41 1.33
C SER A 101 1.05 -0.56 1.26
N THR A 102 0.19 -0.46 2.24
CA THR A 102 -1.04 -1.26 2.30
C THR A 102 -2.16 -0.40 2.86
N GLY A 103 -3.37 -0.92 2.81
CA GLY A 103 -4.54 -0.22 3.35
C GLY A 103 -4.82 -0.53 4.82
N HIS A 104 -3.80 -0.77 5.60
CA HIS A 104 -3.98 -1.06 7.02
C HIS A 104 -4.09 0.21 7.85
N TYR A 105 -4.90 0.15 8.90
CA TYR A 105 -5.07 1.25 9.85
C TYR A 105 -4.08 1.07 11.01
N ALA A 106 -2.90 1.59 10.81
CA ALA A 106 -1.83 1.59 11.79
C ALA A 106 -0.86 2.69 11.41
N ARG A 107 0.12 2.96 12.26
CA ARG A 107 1.15 3.97 11.98
C ARG A 107 2.52 3.37 12.20
N VAL A 108 3.49 3.85 11.42
CA VAL A 108 4.88 3.51 11.62
C VAL A 108 5.61 4.81 11.96
N GLU A 109 6.24 4.86 13.12
CA GLU A 109 7.03 6.02 13.54
C GLU A 109 8.51 5.65 13.50
N GLN A 110 9.29 6.55 12.98
CA GLN A 110 10.74 6.36 12.92
C GLN A 110 11.38 7.12 14.06
N ASP A 111 12.20 6.42 14.85
CA ASP A 111 12.87 6.97 16.00
C ASP A 111 14.35 6.63 15.86
N ALA A 112 15.21 7.61 15.88
CA ALA A 112 16.66 7.47 15.79
C ALA A 112 17.13 6.31 14.92
N ASP A 113 17.18 5.11 15.49
CA ASP A 113 17.72 3.93 14.83
C ASP A 113 16.69 2.83 14.57
N GLU A 114 15.42 3.05 14.91
CA GLU A 114 14.45 1.99 14.72
C GLU A 114 13.08 2.54 14.35
N CYS A 115 12.30 1.66 13.73
CA CYS A 115 10.93 1.95 13.37
C CYS A 115 10.01 1.27 14.35
N ARG A 116 8.96 1.96 14.77
CA ARG A 116 7.97 1.43 15.69
C ARG A 116 6.61 1.40 15.06
N LEU A 117 5.92 0.30 15.28
CA LEU A 117 4.54 0.17 14.88
C LEU A 117 3.67 0.78 15.97
N CYS A 118 2.80 1.71 15.59
CA CYS A 118 1.95 2.44 16.52
C CYS A 118 0.49 2.29 16.16
N VAL A 119 -0.38 2.42 17.17
CA VAL A 119 -1.82 2.37 16.93
C VAL A 119 -2.24 3.55 16.05
N PRO A 120 -3.33 3.40 15.26
CA PRO A 120 -3.79 4.50 14.43
C PRO A 120 -4.38 5.62 15.28
N GLU A 121 -4.58 6.78 14.65
CA GLU A 121 -5.16 7.92 15.32
C GLU A 121 -6.58 7.61 15.81
N HIS A 122 -7.31 6.79 15.06
CA HIS A 122 -8.67 6.39 15.42
C HIS A 122 -8.66 4.96 15.92
N ALA A 123 -8.72 4.79 17.25
CA ALA A 123 -8.54 3.48 17.89
C ALA A 123 -9.54 2.43 17.44
N GLU A 124 -10.73 2.83 17.04
CA GLU A 124 -11.76 1.91 16.57
C GLU A 124 -11.38 1.22 15.26
N CYS A 125 -10.38 1.75 14.56
CA CYS A 125 -9.91 1.19 13.30
C CYS A 125 -8.63 0.35 13.46
N ASP A 126 -8.15 0.17 14.67
CA ASP A 126 -6.83 -0.40 14.94
C ASP A 126 -6.62 -1.77 14.33
N GLN A 127 -5.65 -1.88 13.44
CA GLN A 127 -5.22 -3.14 12.81
C GLN A 127 -3.77 -3.46 13.14
N THR A 128 -3.23 -2.83 14.17
CA THR A 128 -1.83 -2.98 14.56
C THR A 128 -1.45 -4.44 14.78
N ALA A 129 -2.36 -5.22 15.36
CA ALA A 129 -2.09 -6.62 15.66
C ALA A 129 -1.73 -7.43 14.41
N LEU A 130 -2.28 -7.06 13.25
CA LEU A 130 -1.98 -7.77 12.00
C LEU A 130 -0.54 -7.57 11.53
N LEU A 131 0.09 -6.52 12.02
CA LEU A 131 1.41 -6.10 11.53
C LEU A 131 2.53 -6.35 12.53
N GLU A 132 2.21 -6.91 13.69
CA GLU A 132 3.20 -7.12 14.74
C GLU A 132 4.30 -8.10 14.37
N VAL A 133 4.08 -8.92 13.35
CA VAL A 133 5.07 -9.89 12.89
C VAL A 133 6.14 -9.27 12.00
N LEU A 134 5.99 -8.01 11.60
CA LEU A 134 6.88 -7.39 10.62
C LEU A 134 8.23 -7.00 11.24
N PRO A 135 9.34 -7.40 10.60
CA PRO A 135 10.66 -7.00 11.09
C PRO A 135 11.00 -5.55 10.75
N GLN A 136 12.05 -5.03 11.35
CA GLN A 136 12.48 -3.64 11.16
C GLN A 136 12.74 -3.28 9.70
N GLU A 137 13.33 -4.18 8.94
CA GLU A 137 13.64 -3.91 7.54
C GLU A 137 12.38 -3.67 6.70
N ILE A 138 11.27 -4.31 7.04
CA ILE A 138 10.01 -4.06 6.35
C ILE A 138 9.38 -2.77 6.86
N LEU A 139 9.36 -2.57 8.17
CA LEU A 139 8.80 -1.35 8.74
C LEU A 139 9.51 -0.09 8.23
N ALA A 140 10.80 -0.19 7.97
CA ALA A 140 11.57 0.94 7.48
C ALA A 140 11.14 1.41 6.09
N GLN A 141 10.51 0.53 5.32
CA GLN A 141 10.06 0.86 3.96
C GLN A 141 8.54 0.92 3.83
N LEU A 142 7.82 0.73 4.93
CA LEU A 142 6.37 0.66 4.93
C LEU A 142 5.75 2.03 5.19
N ILE A 143 4.84 2.44 4.30
CA ILE A 143 4.06 3.67 4.47
C ILE A 143 2.61 3.26 4.67
N LEU A 144 1.98 3.78 5.71
CA LEU A 144 0.59 3.46 6.06
C LEU A 144 -0.24 4.74 6.13
N PRO A 145 -0.72 5.26 4.99
CA PRO A 145 -1.44 6.53 4.98
C PRO A 145 -2.73 6.52 5.80
N LEU A 146 -3.40 5.36 5.88
CA LEU A 146 -4.70 5.30 6.53
C LEU A 146 -4.62 5.37 8.06
N GLY A 147 -3.44 5.30 8.63
CA GLY A 147 -3.28 5.41 10.07
C GLY A 147 -3.78 6.71 10.67
N GLU A 148 -3.94 7.75 9.86
CA GLU A 148 -4.42 9.05 10.30
C GLU A 148 -5.84 9.35 9.84
N PHE A 149 -6.51 8.38 9.22
CA PHE A 149 -7.85 8.57 8.67
C PHE A 149 -8.87 7.70 9.42
N ASP A 150 -10.10 8.18 9.53
CA ASP A 150 -11.20 7.32 9.98
C ASP A 150 -11.87 6.68 8.77
N LYS A 151 -12.73 5.70 9.03
CA LYS A 151 -13.37 4.95 7.94
C LYS A 151 -14.33 5.82 7.14
N GLU A 152 -14.94 6.81 7.78
CA GLU A 152 -15.86 7.70 7.08
C GLU A 152 -15.12 8.52 6.02
N SER A 153 -13.97 9.09 6.38
CA SER A 153 -13.14 9.84 5.43
C SER A 153 -12.68 8.95 4.28
N VAL A 154 -12.29 7.72 4.59
CA VAL A 154 -11.87 6.76 3.57
C VAL A 154 -13.01 6.47 2.59
N GLN A 155 -14.23 6.30 3.10
CA GLN A 155 -15.39 6.06 2.23
C GLN A 155 -15.68 7.26 1.32
N GLU A 156 -15.51 8.46 1.82
CA GLU A 156 -15.72 9.67 1.01
C GLU A 156 -14.72 9.72 -0.16
N ILE A 157 -13.46 9.42 0.12
CA ILE A 157 -12.45 9.37 -0.94
C ILE A 157 -12.77 8.24 -1.93
N ALA A 158 -13.21 7.10 -1.42
CA ALA A 158 -13.55 5.96 -2.28
C ALA A 158 -14.69 6.31 -3.23
N GLN A 159 -15.68 7.07 -2.78
CA GLN A 159 -16.76 7.53 -3.64
C GLN A 159 -16.24 8.42 -4.75
N ASP A 160 -15.31 9.30 -4.44
CA ASP A 160 -14.74 10.22 -5.43
C ASP A 160 -14.01 9.48 -6.55
N ILE A 161 -13.38 8.36 -6.22
CA ILE A 161 -12.63 7.59 -7.22
C ILE A 161 -13.45 6.43 -7.82
N GLY A 162 -14.71 6.30 -7.40
CA GLY A 162 -15.59 5.28 -7.98
C GLY A 162 -15.37 3.88 -7.46
N CYS A 163 -14.70 3.73 -6.31
CA CYS A 163 -14.42 2.43 -5.71
C CYS A 163 -15.24 2.13 -4.46
N ALA A 164 -16.16 3.01 -4.09
CA ALA A 164 -16.97 2.80 -2.91
C ALA A 164 -17.92 1.61 -3.09
N GLU A 165 -18.13 0.90 -2.01
CA GLU A 165 -19.08 -0.22 -2.00
C GLU A 165 -20.46 0.23 -1.58
#